data_e4e8fb1d566db05f656a75e7dfdf0310
#
_entry.id   e4e8fb1d566db05f656a75e7dfdf0310
#
_cell.length_a   1.000
_cell.length_b   1.000
_cell.length_c   1.000
_cell.angle_alpha   90.00
_cell.angle_beta   90.00
_cell.angle_gamma   90.00
#
_symmetry.space_group_name_H-M   'P 1'
#
loop_
_entity.id
_entity.type
_entity.pdbx_description
1 polymer ?
#
loop_
_entity_poly.entity_id
_entity_poly.type
_entity_poly.pdbx_seq_one_letter_code
_entity_poly.pdbx_strand_id
1 'polypeptide(L)'
;MIFQAGNIPSRGVFCAGRVLQGEMSPGGGLEVFCQGKTSKINVREMEIFRKVADTLQAGDRGGAFVKMKPDIDLKRGAVIYDPKLKLTPRDELEVSLVSVSGEKAIKGDSVLFHSTSTDGKVPVPTGGNVTEISDSKESLLKLKLSQKILARPNDKFILRNNQNFFKGVVLN
;
A
#
# COMPACT_ATOMS: atom_id res chain seq x y z
N MET A 1 -2.36 -2.99 -6.25
CA MET A 1 -1.00 -2.63 -5.76
C MET A 1 0.05 -3.04 -6.78
N ILE A 2 1.02 -2.18 -7.03
CA ILE A 2 2.04 -2.35 -8.07
C ILE A 2 3.27 -3.07 -7.49
N PHE A 3 3.76 -4.10 -8.20
CA PHE A 3 4.98 -4.84 -7.86
C PHE A 3 6.18 -4.39 -8.67
N GLN A 4 5.93 -3.96 -9.90
CA GLN A 4 6.94 -3.54 -10.85
C GLN A 4 6.37 -2.45 -11.74
N ALA A 5 7.17 -1.47 -12.08
CA ALA A 5 6.84 -0.46 -13.08
C ALA A 5 8.07 -0.10 -13.89
N GLY A 6 7.87 0.42 -15.08
CA GLY A 6 8.93 0.87 -15.97
C GLY A 6 8.36 1.57 -17.19
N ASN A 7 9.22 2.26 -17.91
CA ASN A 7 8.85 2.90 -19.17
C ASN A 7 9.27 1.98 -20.34
N ILE A 8 8.29 1.66 -21.19
CA ILE A 8 8.53 0.87 -22.42
C ILE A 8 8.56 1.86 -23.60
N PRO A 9 9.68 1.92 -24.35
CA PRO A 9 9.76 2.76 -25.52
C PRO A 9 8.55 2.55 -26.45
N SER A 10 8.00 3.63 -26.98
CA SER A 10 6.81 3.67 -27.86
C SER A 10 5.47 3.29 -27.23
N ARG A 11 5.41 2.62 -26.05
CA ARG A 11 4.16 2.21 -25.39
C ARG A 11 3.83 2.99 -24.13
N GLY A 12 4.83 3.64 -23.52
CA GLY A 12 4.65 4.46 -22.31
C GLY A 12 4.90 3.68 -21.03
N VAL A 13 4.30 4.13 -19.92
CA VAL A 13 4.52 3.55 -18.61
C VAL A 13 3.74 2.26 -18.46
N PHE A 14 4.47 1.18 -18.21
CA PHE A 14 3.91 -0.13 -17.86
C PHE A 14 4.03 -0.37 -16.36
N CYS A 15 3.00 -0.91 -15.77
CA CYS A 15 3.02 -1.37 -14.39
C CYS A 15 2.38 -2.76 -14.27
N ALA A 16 3.00 -3.63 -13.49
CA ALA A 16 2.48 -4.93 -13.15
C ALA A 16 2.13 -4.99 -11.67
N GLY A 17 1.01 -5.62 -11.36
CA GLY A 17 0.50 -5.64 -10.00
C GLY A 17 -0.58 -6.68 -9.76
N ARG A 18 -1.28 -6.50 -8.65
CA ARG A 18 -2.45 -7.29 -8.27
C ARG A 18 -3.63 -6.40 -7.92
N VAL A 19 -4.81 -6.77 -8.37
CA VAL A 19 -6.05 -6.17 -7.93
C VAL A 19 -6.37 -6.72 -6.54
N LEU A 20 -6.45 -5.84 -5.53
CA LEU A 20 -6.71 -6.24 -4.15
C LEU A 20 -8.21 -6.30 -3.85
N GLN A 21 -8.99 -5.43 -4.49
CA GLN A 21 -10.42 -5.30 -4.26
C GLN A 21 -11.10 -4.71 -5.49
N GLY A 22 -12.33 -5.16 -5.77
CA GLY A 22 -13.12 -4.67 -6.90
C GLY A 22 -12.58 -5.13 -8.24
N GLU A 23 -12.73 -4.28 -9.23
CA GLU A 23 -12.28 -4.53 -10.59
C GLU A 23 -11.61 -3.29 -11.19
N MET A 24 -10.81 -3.48 -12.22
CA MET A 24 -10.17 -2.42 -12.98
C MET A 24 -10.40 -2.68 -14.47
N SER A 25 -10.79 -1.64 -15.19
CA SER A 25 -10.99 -1.66 -16.65
C SER A 25 -10.18 -0.52 -17.30
N PRO A 26 -9.89 -0.59 -18.60
CA PRO A 26 -9.31 0.52 -19.33
C PRO A 26 -10.18 1.77 -19.21
N GLY A 27 -9.54 2.92 -19.13
CA GLY A 27 -10.24 4.20 -19.03
C GLY A 27 -9.55 5.17 -18.10
N GLY A 28 -10.19 6.33 -17.94
CA GLY A 28 -9.73 7.40 -17.07
C GLY A 28 -10.42 7.41 -15.71
N GLY A 29 -10.04 8.41 -14.90
CA GLY A 29 -10.68 8.67 -13.62
C GLY A 29 -10.10 7.94 -12.42
N LEU A 30 -9.04 7.16 -12.61
CA LEU A 30 -8.28 6.55 -11.52
C LEU A 30 -7.17 7.47 -11.02
N GLU A 31 -6.74 7.20 -9.81
CA GLU A 31 -5.59 7.85 -9.18
C GLU A 31 -4.54 6.80 -8.82
N VAL A 32 -3.29 7.25 -8.80
CA VAL A 32 -2.17 6.49 -8.27
C VAL A 32 -1.52 7.23 -7.12
N PHE A 33 -1.31 6.53 -6.04
CA PHE A 33 -0.49 6.99 -4.92
C PHE A 33 0.86 6.29 -4.97
N CYS A 34 1.94 7.08 -4.94
CA CYS A 34 3.31 6.59 -4.93
C CYS A 34 4.21 7.54 -4.14
N GLN A 35 4.94 7.01 -3.16
CA GLN A 35 5.93 7.77 -2.37
C GLN A 35 5.39 9.12 -1.83
N GLY A 36 4.21 9.10 -1.22
CA GLY A 36 3.61 10.29 -0.62
C GLY A 36 2.89 11.23 -1.59
N LYS A 37 2.93 10.97 -2.89
CA LYS A 37 2.29 11.79 -3.93
C LYS A 37 1.12 11.07 -4.58
N THR A 38 0.12 11.82 -4.99
CA THR A 38 -1.03 11.33 -5.75
C THR A 38 -1.09 12.00 -7.11
N SER A 39 -1.37 11.25 -8.17
CA SER A 39 -1.60 11.76 -9.51
C SER A 39 -2.73 11.00 -10.21
N LYS A 40 -3.41 11.70 -11.13
CA LYS A 40 -4.42 11.08 -12.00
C LYS A 40 -3.76 10.23 -13.05
N ILE A 41 -4.34 9.07 -13.32
CA ILE A 41 -3.90 8.16 -14.37
C ILE A 41 -5.05 7.78 -15.31
N ASN A 42 -4.66 7.37 -16.52
CA ASN A 42 -5.56 6.76 -17.48
C ASN A 42 -4.98 5.39 -17.87
N VAL A 43 -5.74 4.34 -17.67
CA VAL A 43 -5.38 2.97 -18.07
C VAL A 43 -5.74 2.80 -19.54
N ARG A 44 -4.74 2.55 -20.39
CA ARG A 44 -4.93 2.40 -21.84
C ARG A 44 -5.23 0.97 -22.22
N GLU A 45 -4.47 0.06 -21.68
CA GLU A 45 -4.51 -1.36 -22.02
C GLU A 45 -4.13 -2.16 -20.79
N MET A 46 -4.72 -3.32 -20.64
CA MET A 46 -4.39 -4.26 -19.58
C MET A 46 -4.08 -5.62 -20.19
N GLU A 47 -3.28 -6.40 -19.49
CA GLU A 47 -2.90 -7.75 -19.89
C GLU A 47 -2.80 -8.71 -18.71
N ILE A 48 -3.19 -9.97 -18.96
CA ILE A 48 -2.94 -11.12 -18.09
C ILE A 48 -2.11 -12.12 -18.91
N PHE A 49 -0.94 -12.51 -18.39
CA PHE A 49 -0.02 -13.43 -19.09
C PHE A 49 0.24 -13.03 -20.56
N ARG A 50 0.45 -11.72 -20.80
CA ARG A 50 0.68 -11.12 -22.13
C ARG A 50 -0.50 -11.21 -23.11
N LYS A 51 -1.69 -11.54 -22.63
CA LYS A 51 -2.94 -11.45 -23.40
C LYS A 51 -3.71 -10.23 -22.97
N VAL A 52 -4.22 -9.47 -23.92
CA VAL A 52 -5.08 -8.31 -23.64
C VAL A 52 -6.29 -8.75 -22.82
N ALA A 53 -6.63 -7.97 -21.82
CA ALA A 53 -7.75 -8.20 -20.93
C ALA A 53 -8.60 -6.93 -20.81
N ASP A 54 -9.91 -7.09 -20.95
CA ASP A 54 -10.85 -5.98 -20.82
C ASP A 54 -11.11 -5.59 -19.34
N THR A 55 -10.91 -6.54 -18.44
CA THR A 55 -11.12 -6.34 -16.99
C THR A 55 -10.14 -7.17 -16.19
N LEU A 56 -9.63 -6.61 -15.10
CA LEU A 56 -8.91 -7.32 -14.04
C LEU A 56 -9.76 -7.30 -12.77
N GLN A 57 -9.99 -8.47 -12.18
CA GLN A 57 -10.80 -8.63 -10.96
C GLN A 57 -9.94 -8.84 -9.71
N ALA A 58 -10.55 -8.67 -8.54
CA ALA A 58 -9.91 -8.94 -7.25
C ALA A 58 -9.27 -10.34 -7.24
N GLY A 59 -7.96 -10.37 -6.93
CA GLY A 59 -7.16 -11.60 -6.98
C GLY A 59 -6.27 -11.70 -8.21
N ASP A 60 -6.64 -11.09 -9.33
CA ASP A 60 -5.86 -11.16 -10.57
C ASP A 60 -4.51 -10.48 -10.44
N ARG A 61 -3.53 -11.09 -11.10
CA ARG A 61 -2.24 -10.49 -11.41
C ARG A 61 -2.19 -10.13 -12.87
N GLY A 62 -1.93 -8.85 -13.13
CA GLY A 62 -1.88 -8.35 -14.50
C GLY A 62 -0.93 -7.19 -14.65
N GLY A 63 -0.78 -6.79 -15.89
CA GLY A 63 -0.07 -5.59 -16.30
C GLY A 63 -1.05 -4.55 -16.82
N ALA A 64 -0.65 -3.29 -16.75
CA ALA A 64 -1.38 -2.19 -17.33
C ALA A 64 -0.43 -1.18 -17.99
N PHE A 65 -0.78 -0.71 -19.17
CA PHE A 65 -0.18 0.46 -19.77
C PHE A 65 -0.96 1.70 -19.34
N VAL A 66 -0.28 2.64 -18.74
CA VAL A 66 -0.92 3.82 -18.18
C VAL A 66 -0.36 5.11 -18.81
N LYS A 67 -1.24 6.08 -18.98
CA LYS A 67 -0.86 7.47 -19.28
C LYS A 67 -1.04 8.29 -18.00
N MET A 68 0.00 8.99 -17.60
CA MET A 68 0.01 9.84 -16.41
C MET A 68 0.89 11.06 -16.64
N LYS A 69 0.80 12.05 -15.75
CA LYS A 69 1.72 13.18 -15.74
C LYS A 69 3.12 12.71 -15.34
N PRO A 70 4.19 13.33 -15.86
CA PRO A 70 5.57 12.93 -15.59
C PRO A 70 6.08 13.31 -14.17
N ASP A 71 5.22 13.79 -13.30
CA ASP A 71 5.52 14.25 -11.95
C ASP A 71 5.68 13.12 -10.92
N ILE A 72 5.29 11.90 -11.28
CA ILE A 72 5.44 10.71 -10.44
C ILE A 72 6.17 9.61 -11.21
N ASP A 73 7.27 9.13 -10.65
CA ASP A 73 7.94 7.92 -11.09
C ASP A 73 7.32 6.71 -10.38
N LEU A 74 6.60 5.88 -11.14
CA LEU A 74 5.94 4.71 -10.56
C LEU A 74 6.95 3.70 -10.07
N LYS A 75 6.81 3.33 -8.79
CA LYS A 75 7.67 2.35 -8.13
C LYS A 75 6.84 1.25 -7.48
N ARG A 76 7.53 0.19 -7.10
CA ARG A 76 6.96 -0.86 -6.28
C ARG A 76 6.32 -0.28 -5.01
N GLY A 77 5.15 -0.78 -4.66
CA GLY A 77 4.34 -0.30 -3.54
C GLY A 77 3.33 0.79 -3.91
N ALA A 78 3.39 1.32 -5.13
CA ALA A 78 2.35 2.24 -5.60
C ALA A 78 0.97 1.55 -5.63
N VAL A 79 -0.06 2.33 -5.35
CA VAL A 79 -1.46 1.86 -5.31
C VAL A 79 -2.28 2.65 -6.31
N ILE A 80 -2.91 1.94 -7.25
CA ILE A 80 -3.93 2.51 -8.13
C ILE A 80 -5.29 2.31 -7.48
N TYR A 81 -6.11 3.34 -7.45
CA TYR A 81 -7.42 3.29 -6.80
C TYR A 81 -8.44 4.22 -7.48
N ASP A 82 -9.72 3.93 -7.26
CA ASP A 82 -10.81 4.82 -7.64
C ASP A 82 -10.91 5.97 -6.63
N PRO A 83 -10.84 7.25 -7.04
CA PRO A 83 -10.95 8.39 -6.14
C PRO A 83 -12.27 8.45 -5.36
N LYS A 84 -13.32 7.77 -5.83
CA LYS A 84 -14.60 7.62 -5.09
C LYS A 84 -14.40 6.92 -3.73
N LEU A 85 -13.34 6.13 -3.57
CA LEU A 85 -12.99 5.51 -2.29
C LEU A 85 -12.53 6.53 -1.24
N LYS A 86 -12.26 7.79 -1.63
CA LYS A 86 -11.84 8.88 -0.74
C LYS A 86 -10.68 8.49 0.19
N LEU A 87 -9.72 7.71 -0.33
CA LEU A 87 -8.55 7.29 0.42
C LEU A 87 -7.67 8.50 0.70
N THR A 88 -7.35 8.73 1.96
CA THR A 88 -6.50 9.85 2.38
C THR A 88 -5.14 9.32 2.82
N PRO A 89 -4.04 9.75 2.17
CA PRO A 89 -2.70 9.42 2.62
C PRO A 89 -2.42 10.00 4.00
N ARG A 90 -1.97 9.16 4.94
CA ARG A 90 -1.66 9.56 6.31
C ARG A 90 -0.34 8.97 6.79
N ASP A 91 0.31 9.66 7.69
CA ASP A 91 1.56 9.26 8.34
C ASP A 91 1.37 9.03 9.85
N GLU A 92 0.20 9.33 10.38
CA GLU A 92 -0.20 9.00 11.74
C GLU A 92 -1.26 7.91 11.70
N LEU A 93 -1.03 6.83 12.43
CA LEU A 93 -1.92 5.68 12.50
C LEU A 93 -2.22 5.34 13.96
N GLU A 94 -3.47 5.06 14.25
CA GLU A 94 -3.88 4.34 15.46
C GLU A 94 -4.02 2.87 15.11
N VAL A 95 -3.38 2.02 15.89
CA VAL A 95 -3.28 0.60 15.59
C VAL A 95 -3.49 -0.25 16.82
N SER A 96 -4.05 -1.44 16.63
CA SER A 96 -4.07 -2.48 17.65
C SER A 96 -3.02 -3.54 17.30
N LEU A 97 -2.17 -3.89 18.28
CA LEU A 97 -1.10 -4.87 18.12
C LEU A 97 -1.34 -6.12 18.93
N VAL A 98 -0.92 -7.24 18.37
CA VAL A 98 -0.72 -8.50 19.08
C VAL A 98 0.75 -8.87 18.93
N SER A 99 1.46 -9.01 20.04
CA SER A 99 2.84 -9.47 20.02
C SER A 99 2.91 -10.92 19.53
N VAL A 100 3.88 -11.21 18.68
CA VAL A 100 4.16 -12.57 18.21
C VAL A 100 5.23 -13.23 19.09
N SER A 101 6.13 -12.42 19.67
CA SER A 101 7.24 -12.85 20.53
C SER A 101 6.95 -12.78 22.03
N GLY A 102 5.77 -12.30 22.45
CA GLY A 102 5.40 -12.11 23.86
C GLY A 102 5.87 -10.79 24.47
N GLU A 103 6.68 -10.02 23.77
CA GLU A 103 7.17 -8.73 24.25
C GLU A 103 6.23 -7.57 23.90
N LYS A 104 6.32 -6.48 24.65
CA LYS A 104 5.52 -5.26 24.43
C LYS A 104 6.31 -4.25 23.59
N ALA A 105 5.62 -3.53 22.72
CA ALA A 105 6.18 -2.35 22.09
C ALA A 105 6.39 -1.24 23.13
N ILE A 106 7.42 -0.44 22.97
CA ILE A 106 7.80 0.63 23.93
C ILE A 106 7.65 1.98 23.21
N LYS A 107 7.14 2.97 23.94
CA LYS A 107 7.09 4.35 23.43
C LYS A 107 8.50 4.82 23.08
N GLY A 108 8.66 5.39 21.90
CA GLY A 108 9.96 5.81 21.36
C GLY A 108 10.63 4.77 20.48
N ASP A 109 10.14 3.52 20.42
CA ASP A 109 10.70 2.49 19.56
C ASP A 109 10.69 2.94 18.11
N SER A 110 11.84 2.78 17.44
CA SER A 110 11.94 2.87 15.98
C SER A 110 11.45 1.57 15.36
N VAL A 111 10.53 1.67 14.44
CA VAL A 111 9.84 0.52 13.85
C VAL A 111 9.82 0.57 12.34
N LEU A 112 9.73 -0.61 11.72
CA LEU A 112 9.43 -0.77 10.31
C LEU A 112 7.99 -1.28 10.18
N PHE A 113 7.15 -0.47 9.56
CA PHE A 113 5.77 -0.79 9.25
C PHE A 113 5.69 -1.48 7.89
N HIS A 114 5.15 -2.68 7.89
CA HIS A 114 4.92 -3.49 6.70
C HIS A 114 3.41 -3.68 6.53
N SER A 115 2.80 -2.93 5.63
CA SER A 115 1.42 -3.22 5.21
C SER A 115 1.35 -4.62 4.61
N THR A 116 0.42 -5.46 5.03
CA THR A 116 0.26 -6.79 4.44
C THR A 116 -0.64 -6.68 3.21
N SER A 117 -0.11 -7.07 2.07
CA SER A 117 -0.96 -7.43 0.94
C SER A 117 -1.43 -8.88 1.11
N THR A 118 -2.62 -9.18 0.62
CA THR A 118 -3.23 -10.53 0.72
C THR A 118 -2.44 -11.64 0.02
N ASP A 119 -1.36 -11.32 -0.69
CA ASP A 119 -0.51 -12.26 -1.42
C ASP A 119 0.85 -12.53 -0.76
N GLY A 120 1.03 -12.11 0.49
CA GLY A 120 2.22 -12.40 1.29
C GLY A 120 3.51 -11.68 0.85
N LYS A 121 3.47 -10.87 -0.21
CA LYS A 121 4.59 -10.03 -0.60
C LYS A 121 4.47 -8.68 0.09
N VAL A 122 5.35 -8.46 1.02
CA VAL A 122 5.40 -7.24 1.82
C VAL A 122 5.74 -6.05 0.91
N PRO A 123 4.94 -4.96 0.92
CA PRO A 123 5.34 -3.70 0.30
C PRO A 123 6.65 -3.20 0.90
N VAL A 124 7.24 -2.20 0.26
CA VAL A 124 8.42 -1.52 0.81
C VAL A 124 8.10 -1.07 2.24
N PRO A 125 8.90 -1.48 3.25
CA PRO A 125 8.65 -1.10 4.61
C PRO A 125 8.78 0.42 4.78
N THR A 126 7.92 0.99 5.61
CA THR A 126 7.97 2.40 5.97
C THR A 126 8.51 2.52 7.39
N GLY A 127 9.57 3.28 7.57
CA GLY A 127 10.10 3.60 8.89
C GLY A 127 9.10 4.42 9.68
N GLY A 128 9.15 4.32 11.01
CA GLY A 128 8.31 5.11 11.90
C GLY A 128 8.71 4.95 13.35
N ASN A 129 8.01 5.62 14.23
CA ASN A 129 8.21 5.54 15.67
C ASN A 129 6.88 5.33 16.38
N VAL A 130 6.93 4.63 17.52
CA VAL A 130 5.81 4.52 18.45
C VAL A 130 5.74 5.82 19.25
N THR A 131 4.65 6.58 19.09
CA THR A 131 4.49 7.88 19.76
C THR A 131 3.70 7.78 21.06
N GLU A 132 2.71 6.91 21.12
CA GLU A 132 1.89 6.68 22.30
C GLU A 132 1.51 5.21 22.43
N ILE A 133 1.32 4.77 23.66
CA ILE A 133 0.84 3.43 24.02
C ILE A 133 -0.31 3.59 25.01
N SER A 134 -1.39 2.86 24.80
CA SER A 134 -2.50 2.77 25.76
C SER A 134 -2.45 1.44 26.50
N ASP A 135 -2.66 1.49 27.82
CA ASP A 135 -2.59 0.32 28.72
C ASP A 135 -3.83 -0.60 28.67
N SER A 136 -4.60 -0.54 27.62
CA SER A 136 -5.72 -1.47 27.45
C SER A 136 -5.24 -2.91 27.15
N LYS A 137 -6.09 -3.91 27.43
CA LYS A 137 -5.78 -5.35 27.18
C LYS A 137 -5.34 -5.66 25.74
N GLU A 138 -5.73 -4.83 24.79
CA GLU A 138 -5.19 -4.79 23.43
C GLU A 138 -4.21 -3.63 23.39
N SER A 139 -2.96 -3.89 23.03
CA SER A 139 -1.95 -2.84 22.93
C SER A 139 -2.32 -1.85 21.83
N LEU A 140 -3.02 -0.79 22.20
CA LEU A 140 -3.35 0.31 21.32
C LEU A 140 -2.16 1.26 21.26
N LEU A 141 -1.76 1.57 20.04
CA LEU A 141 -0.58 2.38 19.78
C LEU A 141 -0.90 3.48 18.78
N LYS A 142 -0.21 4.60 18.92
CA LYS A 142 -0.08 5.59 17.85
C LYS A 142 1.29 5.47 17.21
N LEU A 143 1.31 5.41 15.91
CA LEU A 143 2.52 5.36 15.08
C LEU A 143 2.64 6.64 14.29
N LYS A 144 3.84 7.21 14.25
CA LYS A 144 4.23 8.26 13.30
C LYS A 144 5.18 7.65 12.29
N LEU A 145 4.76 7.60 11.03
CA LEU A 145 5.55 7.06 9.93
C LEU A 145 6.41 8.14 9.29
N SER A 146 7.53 7.75 8.71
CA SER A 146 8.47 8.65 8.01
C SER A 146 7.93 9.18 6.68
N GLN A 147 6.89 8.52 6.14
CA GLN A 147 6.20 8.95 4.92
C GLN A 147 4.72 8.57 4.97
N LYS A 148 3.91 9.31 4.24
CA LYS A 148 2.49 8.99 4.11
C LYS A 148 2.28 7.67 3.39
N ILE A 149 1.29 6.91 3.84
CA ILE A 149 0.82 5.68 3.20
C ILE A 149 -0.69 5.73 3.01
N LEU A 150 -1.21 4.91 2.12
CA LEU A 150 -2.64 4.61 2.07
C LEU A 150 -2.91 3.43 3.00
N ALA A 151 -3.62 3.69 4.09
CA ALA A 151 -4.09 2.67 5.02
C ALA A 151 -5.58 2.91 5.32
N ARG A 152 -6.31 1.83 5.50
CA ARG A 152 -7.75 1.85 5.83
C ARG A 152 -7.97 1.17 7.18
N PRO A 153 -9.05 1.50 7.87
CA PRO A 153 -9.47 0.71 9.02
C PRO A 153 -9.55 -0.78 8.67
N ASN A 154 -9.08 -1.62 9.58
CA ASN A 154 -8.96 -3.08 9.44
C ASN A 154 -7.88 -3.59 8.45
N ASP A 155 -7.09 -2.72 7.83
CA ASP A 155 -5.92 -3.18 7.08
C ASP A 155 -4.94 -3.84 8.04
N LYS A 156 -4.52 -5.06 7.69
CA LYS A 156 -3.54 -5.83 8.46
C LYS A 156 -2.14 -5.36 8.17
N PHE A 157 -1.28 -5.42 9.16
CA PHE A 157 0.13 -5.07 9.01
C PHE A 157 1.04 -5.91 9.90
N ILE A 158 2.32 -5.84 9.62
CA ILE A 158 3.38 -6.33 10.49
C ILE A 158 4.24 -5.14 10.90
N LEU A 159 4.50 -5.01 12.19
CA LEU A 159 5.45 -4.06 12.75
C LEU A 159 6.69 -4.83 13.19
N ARG A 160 7.86 -4.31 12.86
CA ARG A 160 9.12 -4.88 13.28
C ARG A 160 10.00 -3.80 13.90
N ASN A 161 10.55 -4.07 15.07
CA ASN A 161 11.74 -3.39 15.58
C ASN A 161 12.96 -4.30 15.44
N ASN A 162 14.11 -3.93 16.02
CA ASN A 162 15.36 -4.68 15.83
C ASN A 162 15.30 -6.14 16.29
N GLN A 163 14.42 -6.48 17.22
CA GLN A 163 14.39 -7.79 17.90
C GLN A 163 13.02 -8.48 17.79
N ASN A 164 11.94 -7.73 17.63
CA ASN A 164 10.58 -8.22 17.80
C ASN A 164 9.69 -8.01 16.58
N PHE A 165 8.72 -8.91 16.44
CA PHE A 165 7.68 -8.84 15.45
C PHE A 165 6.31 -8.72 16.12
N PHE A 166 5.51 -7.82 15.60
CA PHE A 166 4.13 -7.63 15.99
C PHE A 166 3.24 -7.73 14.76
N LYS A 167 2.06 -8.28 14.93
CA LYS A 167 0.98 -8.22 13.93
C LYS A 167 -0.12 -7.34 14.45
N GLY A 168 -0.81 -6.63 13.57
CA GLY A 168 -1.87 -5.75 14.00
C GLY A 168 -2.83 -5.35 12.89
N VAL A 169 -3.77 -4.53 13.30
CA VAL A 169 -4.76 -3.91 12.41
C VAL A 169 -4.77 -2.40 12.62
N VAL A 170 -5.01 -1.67 11.55
CA VAL A 170 -5.20 -0.22 11.56
C VAL A 170 -6.60 0.06 12.08
N LEU A 171 -6.76 1.05 12.96
CA LEU A 171 -8.04 1.41 13.58
C LEU A 171 -8.68 2.63 12.94
N ASN A 172 -7.89 3.62 12.48
CA ASN A 172 -8.38 4.89 11.91
C ASN A 172 -8.03 5.08 10.44
#